data_bb4c5053ea8105aa4f1147756715cc43
#
_entry.id   bb4c5053ea8105aa4f1147756715cc43
#
_cell.length_a   1.000
_cell.length_b   1.000
_cell.length_c   1.000
_cell.angle_alpha   90.00
_cell.angle_beta   90.00
_cell.angle_gamma   90.00
#
_symmetry.space_group_name_H-M   'P 1'
#
loop_
_entity.id
_entity.type
_entity.pdbx_description
1 polymer ?
#
loop_
_entity_poly.entity_id
_entity_poly.type
_entity_poly.pdbx_seq_one_letter_code
_entity_poly.pdbx_strand_id
1 'polypeptide(L)'
;MIVAGIMSGTSLDGVDVAVVELPSGRVIDFRSRSYTAAMRKRLLAVSNTDCHTRDIARLHFELADLYAKAIVSKVDLIGCHGQTIYHEGRRATLQIGDGSVLAARVGVPVVCDFRPADIAAGGEGAPLVPFVDYRYFRHAKRTRVALNIGGIANITIIPAGAKLDQVLAMDTGPGNMVMDSLAAHATGGRLSFDRNGALAARGHVNRKLLDELLRNKFYRKDPPKSAGREEYGAEFMQRLLDTRLPIEDLLATATALTTATIADAIRRFAPTRVHDIIVSGGGTRNPKLMGQLAAFLPDSGIAKSTDYGLDADAKEAIAFALLAHETWRRRPSNVPSATGARYAAVLGKICLPPR
;
A
#
# COMPACT_ATOMS: atom_id res chain seq x y z
N MET A 1 2.25 13.67 21.82
CA MET A 1 2.60 12.24 21.94
C MET A 1 3.48 11.87 20.78
N ILE A 2 4.62 11.28 21.06
CA ILE A 2 5.56 10.79 20.03
C ILE A 2 5.26 9.31 19.82
N VAL A 3 4.90 8.94 18.58
CA VAL A 3 4.47 7.58 18.26
C VAL A 3 5.37 7.01 17.17
N ALA A 4 5.92 5.82 17.38
CA ALA A 4 6.59 5.08 16.33
C ALA A 4 5.58 4.17 15.61
N GLY A 5 5.60 4.21 14.29
CA GLY A 5 4.91 3.23 13.46
C GLY A 5 5.91 2.29 12.83
N ILE A 6 5.67 1.00 12.92
CA ILE A 6 6.51 -0.06 12.35
C ILE A 6 5.72 -0.79 11.29
N MET A 7 6.28 -0.84 10.09
CA MET A 7 5.74 -1.59 8.96
C MET A 7 6.74 -2.62 8.45
N SER A 8 6.24 -3.82 8.22
CA SER A 8 6.95 -4.87 7.52
C SER A 8 5.96 -5.51 6.53
N GLY A 9 6.21 -5.30 5.25
CA GLY A 9 5.27 -5.64 4.19
C GLY A 9 5.45 -7.02 3.59
N THR A 10 4.54 -7.40 2.71
CA THR A 10 4.56 -8.66 1.95
C THR A 10 5.71 -8.75 0.93
N SER A 11 6.40 -7.65 0.64
CA SER A 11 7.63 -7.62 -0.16
C SER A 11 8.79 -8.35 0.50
N LEU A 12 8.76 -8.51 1.85
CA LEU A 12 9.80 -9.18 2.65
C LEU A 12 11.19 -8.57 2.45
N ASP A 13 11.27 -7.28 2.22
CA ASP A 13 12.51 -6.53 1.97
C ASP A 13 13.11 -5.95 3.24
N GLY A 14 12.26 -5.65 4.25
CA GLY A 14 12.76 -5.07 5.48
C GLY A 14 11.68 -4.59 6.44
N VAL A 15 12.09 -3.72 7.33
CA VAL A 15 11.24 -3.03 8.29
C VAL A 15 11.42 -1.52 8.15
N ASP A 16 10.32 -0.81 8.06
CA ASP A 16 10.24 0.63 8.04
C ASP A 16 9.72 1.15 9.38
N VAL A 17 10.38 2.16 9.91
CA VAL A 17 10.01 2.81 11.17
C VAL A 17 9.87 4.31 10.94
N ALA A 18 8.68 4.84 11.17
CA ALA A 18 8.43 6.29 11.18
C ALA A 18 8.12 6.74 12.61
N VAL A 19 8.74 7.84 13.04
CA VAL A 19 8.44 8.49 14.32
C VAL A 19 7.67 9.77 14.04
N VAL A 20 6.47 9.86 14.60
CA VAL A 20 5.50 10.90 14.29
C VAL A 20 5.03 11.60 15.55
N GLU A 21 5.02 12.91 15.53
CA GLU A 21 4.40 13.72 16.58
C GLU A 21 2.90 13.85 16.31
N LEU A 22 2.08 13.44 17.24
CA LEU A 22 0.61 13.47 17.14
C LEU A 22 -0.02 14.38 18.21
N PRO A 23 -1.03 15.17 17.87
CA PRO A 23 -1.88 15.06 16.66
C PRO A 23 -1.39 15.84 15.43
N SER A 24 -0.28 16.57 15.49
CA SER A 24 0.21 17.41 14.37
C SER A 24 0.45 16.64 13.06
N GLY A 25 0.83 15.37 13.15
CA GLY A 25 1.21 14.55 12.00
C GLY A 25 2.65 14.80 11.52
N ARG A 26 3.43 15.61 12.25
CA ARG A 26 4.81 15.93 11.87
C ARG A 26 5.69 14.68 12.01
N VAL A 27 6.32 14.28 10.92
CA VAL A 27 7.32 13.22 10.90
C VAL A 27 8.62 13.75 11.51
N ILE A 28 9.12 13.08 12.56
CA ILE A 28 10.35 13.43 13.28
C ILE A 28 11.52 12.65 12.70
N ASP A 29 11.33 11.37 12.41
CA ASP A 29 12.36 10.47 11.90
C ASP A 29 11.72 9.39 11.02
N PHE A 30 12.47 8.93 10.02
CA PHE A 30 12.10 7.78 9.20
C PHE A 30 13.35 6.94 8.88
N ARG A 31 13.24 5.65 9.05
CA ARG A 31 14.31 4.70 8.79
C ARG A 31 13.77 3.44 8.16
N SER A 32 14.51 2.93 7.17
CA SER A 32 14.30 1.62 6.58
C SER A 32 15.51 0.72 6.88
N ARG A 33 15.25 -0.52 7.24
CA ARG A 33 16.27 -1.52 7.52
C ARG A 33 15.94 -2.81 6.78
N SER A 34 16.77 -3.16 5.81
CA SER A 34 16.59 -4.38 5.03
C SER A 34 16.77 -5.65 5.87
N TYR A 35 15.99 -6.67 5.58
CA TYR A 35 16.23 -8.01 6.11
C TYR A 35 17.48 -8.63 5.51
N THR A 36 18.18 -9.44 6.29
CA THR A 36 19.24 -10.30 5.75
C THR A 36 18.65 -11.35 4.82
N ALA A 37 19.43 -11.83 3.86
CA ALA A 37 19.01 -12.91 2.96
C ALA A 37 18.52 -14.16 3.73
N ALA A 38 19.16 -14.47 4.86
CA ALA A 38 18.76 -15.56 5.74
C ALA A 38 17.39 -15.33 6.39
N MET A 39 17.12 -14.12 6.91
CA MET A 39 15.83 -13.77 7.47
C MET A 39 14.74 -13.82 6.41
N ARG A 40 14.99 -13.22 5.24
CA ARG A 40 14.05 -13.23 4.11
C ARG A 40 13.69 -14.66 3.67
N LYS A 41 14.69 -15.54 3.57
CA LYS A 41 14.45 -16.96 3.24
C LYS A 41 13.55 -17.65 4.25
N ARG A 42 13.78 -17.42 5.56
CA ARG A 42 12.96 -18.01 6.65
C ARG A 42 11.54 -17.46 6.64
N LEU A 43 11.34 -16.16 6.39
CA LEU A 43 10.02 -15.54 6.26
C LEU A 43 9.25 -16.10 5.07
N LEU A 44 9.91 -16.26 3.92
CA LEU A 44 9.30 -16.89 2.74
C LEU A 44 8.85 -18.32 3.02
N ALA A 45 9.62 -19.08 3.82
CA ALA A 45 9.31 -20.47 4.16
C ALA A 45 8.08 -20.64 5.06
N VAL A 46 7.58 -19.57 5.69
CA VAL A 46 6.36 -19.57 6.52
C VAL A 46 5.23 -18.71 5.95
N SER A 47 5.46 -18.05 4.81
CA SER A 47 4.48 -17.12 4.23
C SER A 47 3.59 -17.85 3.22
N ASN A 48 2.31 -18.02 3.57
CA ASN A 48 1.28 -18.58 2.71
C ASN A 48 1.63 -20.00 2.20
N THR A 49 2.21 -20.83 3.07
CA THR A 49 2.71 -22.18 2.76
C THR A 49 2.57 -23.12 3.94
N ASP A 50 2.63 -24.41 3.68
CA ASP A 50 2.71 -25.43 4.73
C ASP A 50 4.05 -25.36 5.45
N CYS A 51 4.02 -25.20 6.77
CA CYS A 51 5.20 -25.04 7.59
C CYS A 51 4.98 -25.53 9.03
N HIS A 52 6.07 -25.73 9.78
CA HIS A 52 5.95 -26.08 11.18
C HIS A 52 5.58 -24.87 12.05
N THR A 53 4.59 -25.04 12.93
CA THR A 53 4.16 -24.01 13.90
C THR A 53 5.31 -23.46 14.73
N ARG A 54 6.31 -24.31 15.05
CA ARG A 54 7.53 -23.92 15.75
C ARG A 54 8.30 -22.81 15.03
N ASP A 55 8.33 -22.83 13.70
CA ASP A 55 9.10 -21.86 12.92
C ASP A 55 8.39 -20.50 12.90
N ILE A 56 7.05 -20.52 12.84
CA ILE A 56 6.22 -19.32 13.04
C ILE A 56 6.47 -18.73 14.44
N ALA A 57 6.37 -19.57 15.49
CA ALA A 57 6.53 -19.11 16.87
C ALA A 57 7.91 -18.48 17.13
N ARG A 58 8.99 -19.08 16.61
CA ARG A 58 10.34 -18.52 16.74
C ARG A 58 10.50 -17.20 16.01
N LEU A 59 10.03 -17.13 14.75
CA LEU A 59 10.07 -15.90 13.97
C LEU A 59 9.23 -14.78 14.61
N HIS A 60 8.11 -15.11 15.22
CA HIS A 60 7.25 -14.17 15.93
C HIS A 60 8.01 -13.40 17.03
N PHE A 61 8.83 -14.09 17.80
CA PHE A 61 9.68 -13.50 18.85
C PHE A 61 10.92 -12.79 18.27
N GLU A 62 11.61 -13.42 17.33
CA GLU A 62 12.80 -12.84 16.70
C GLU A 62 12.53 -11.52 15.98
N LEU A 63 11.37 -11.40 15.32
CA LEU A 63 10.95 -10.15 14.68
C LEU A 63 10.69 -9.05 15.70
N ALA A 64 10.09 -9.36 16.84
CA ALA A 64 9.91 -8.38 17.91
C ALA A 64 11.24 -7.82 18.42
N ASP A 65 12.24 -8.67 18.60
CA ASP A 65 13.60 -8.24 18.95
C ASP A 65 14.26 -7.39 17.86
N LEU A 66 13.99 -7.70 16.57
CA LEU A 66 14.48 -6.91 15.44
C LEU A 66 13.81 -5.54 15.39
N TYR A 67 12.50 -5.48 15.58
CA TYR A 67 11.73 -4.23 15.62
C TYR A 67 12.17 -3.34 16.78
N ALA A 68 12.41 -3.90 17.96
CA ALA A 68 12.93 -3.14 19.09
C ALA A 68 14.26 -2.45 18.77
N LYS A 69 15.17 -3.15 18.07
CA LYS A 69 16.47 -2.62 17.63
C LYS A 69 16.37 -1.57 16.51
N ALA A 70 15.23 -1.50 15.81
CA ALA A 70 14.99 -0.49 14.78
C ALA A 70 14.50 0.83 15.36
N ILE A 71 13.96 0.84 16.58
CA ILE A 71 13.51 2.05 17.28
C ILE A 71 14.70 2.65 18.01
N VAL A 72 15.17 3.81 17.57
CA VAL A 72 16.31 4.52 18.17
C VAL A 72 15.91 5.81 18.87
N SER A 73 14.69 6.29 18.66
CA SER A 73 14.16 7.52 19.25
C SER A 73 13.32 7.19 20.48
N LYS A 74 13.29 8.11 21.45
CA LYS A 74 12.37 8.01 22.59
C LYS A 74 10.94 8.22 22.09
N VAL A 75 10.04 7.29 22.39
CA VAL A 75 8.63 7.31 21.97
C VAL A 75 7.71 7.02 23.14
N ASP A 76 6.46 7.45 23.06
CA ASP A 76 5.44 7.24 24.07
C ASP A 76 4.55 6.02 23.78
N LEU A 77 4.46 5.62 22.49
CA LEU A 77 3.61 4.55 21.98
C LEU A 77 4.22 3.98 20.71
N ILE A 78 3.99 2.70 20.46
CA ILE A 78 4.37 2.02 19.22
C ILE A 78 3.13 1.46 18.54
N GLY A 79 3.00 1.66 17.24
CA GLY A 79 2.09 0.94 16.36
C GLY A 79 2.87 -0.06 15.52
N CYS A 80 2.70 -1.34 15.76
CA CYS A 80 3.42 -2.41 15.05
C CYS A 80 2.48 -3.18 14.14
N HIS A 81 2.62 -3.03 12.83
CA HIS A 81 1.88 -3.87 11.88
C HIS A 81 2.28 -5.35 12.00
N GLY A 82 3.58 -5.61 12.22
CA GLY A 82 4.12 -6.94 12.11
C GLY A 82 4.34 -7.38 10.65
N GLN A 83 4.87 -8.58 10.46
CA GLN A 83 5.08 -9.20 9.16
C GLN A 83 3.90 -10.08 8.79
N THR A 84 3.18 -9.74 7.73
CA THR A 84 2.08 -10.59 7.22
C THR A 84 2.66 -11.88 6.63
N ILE A 85 2.24 -13.01 7.19
CA ILE A 85 2.55 -14.35 6.68
C ILE A 85 1.32 -15.06 6.11
N TYR A 86 0.11 -14.63 6.51
CA TYR A 86 -1.15 -15.11 5.95
C TYR A 86 -2.19 -14.00 5.94
N HIS A 87 -2.96 -13.90 4.87
CA HIS A 87 -4.10 -13.00 4.79
C HIS A 87 -5.15 -13.56 3.82
N GLU A 88 -6.33 -13.81 4.35
CA GLU A 88 -7.53 -14.19 3.63
C GLU A 88 -8.64 -13.24 4.06
N GLY A 89 -9.00 -12.31 3.18
CA GLY A 89 -9.99 -11.29 3.48
C GLY A 89 -11.31 -11.88 4.00
N ARG A 90 -11.93 -11.20 4.95
CA ARG A 90 -13.17 -11.61 5.64
C ARG A 90 -13.07 -12.88 6.49
N ARG A 91 -11.96 -13.62 6.46
CA ARG A 91 -11.83 -14.91 7.14
C ARG A 91 -10.75 -14.93 8.20
N ALA A 92 -9.50 -14.71 7.80
CA ALA A 92 -8.37 -14.85 8.70
C ALA A 92 -7.18 -14.01 8.24
N THR A 93 -6.36 -13.62 9.21
CA THR A 93 -5.10 -12.94 8.93
C THR A 93 -4.11 -13.23 10.05
N LEU A 94 -2.82 -13.30 9.71
CA LEU A 94 -1.76 -13.51 10.69
C LEU A 94 -0.57 -12.61 10.34
N GLN A 95 -0.31 -11.68 11.24
CA GLN A 95 0.89 -10.87 11.27
C GLN A 95 1.75 -11.32 12.45
N ILE A 96 3.04 -11.56 12.20
CA ILE A 96 4.00 -11.99 13.24
C ILE A 96 4.94 -10.86 13.63
N GLY A 97 5.46 -10.91 14.85
CA GLY A 97 6.22 -9.88 15.55
C GLY A 97 5.47 -9.53 16.84
N ASP A 98 5.77 -10.28 17.93
CA ASP A 98 4.99 -10.26 19.18
C ASP A 98 5.00 -8.87 19.85
N GLY A 99 3.80 -8.31 20.04
CA GLY A 99 3.62 -6.99 20.65
C GLY A 99 4.02 -6.94 22.12
N SER A 100 3.86 -8.02 22.89
CA SER A 100 4.23 -8.07 24.30
C SER A 100 5.75 -8.14 24.48
N VAL A 101 6.42 -8.94 23.62
CA VAL A 101 7.89 -8.98 23.59
C VAL A 101 8.44 -7.62 23.20
N LEU A 102 7.89 -6.98 22.17
CA LEU A 102 8.30 -5.65 21.74
C LEU A 102 8.09 -4.62 22.86
N ALA A 103 6.93 -4.63 23.53
CA ALA A 103 6.65 -3.72 24.65
C ALA A 103 7.65 -3.91 25.79
N ALA A 104 7.97 -5.16 26.14
CA ALA A 104 8.96 -5.47 27.17
C ALA A 104 10.39 -5.02 26.80
N ARG A 105 10.77 -5.08 25.52
CA ARG A 105 12.09 -4.67 25.05
C ARG A 105 12.28 -3.15 25.03
N VAL A 106 11.22 -2.42 24.66
CA VAL A 106 11.30 -0.95 24.50
C VAL A 106 10.84 -0.20 25.74
N GLY A 107 10.03 -0.84 26.59
CA GLY A 107 9.51 -0.24 27.83
C GLY A 107 8.35 0.72 27.61
N VAL A 108 7.65 0.64 26.47
CA VAL A 108 6.49 1.47 26.15
C VAL A 108 5.34 0.61 25.63
N PRO A 109 4.07 1.09 25.72
CA PRO A 109 2.93 0.38 25.16
C PRO A 109 3.08 0.14 23.64
N VAL A 110 2.59 -1.01 23.18
CA VAL A 110 2.56 -1.38 21.76
C VAL A 110 1.13 -1.68 21.35
N VAL A 111 0.69 -1.13 20.22
CA VAL A 111 -0.53 -1.52 19.52
C VAL A 111 -0.15 -2.40 18.33
N CYS A 112 -0.73 -3.59 18.24
CA CYS A 112 -0.50 -4.54 17.16
C CYS A 112 -1.82 -5.17 16.70
N ASP A 113 -1.81 -6.12 15.76
CA ASP A 113 -2.98 -6.85 15.27
C ASP A 113 -4.12 -5.94 14.77
N PHE A 114 -3.83 -4.99 13.92
CA PHE A 114 -4.81 -4.01 13.43
C PHE A 114 -5.92 -4.62 12.54
N ARG A 115 -5.61 -5.67 11.78
CA ARG A 115 -6.52 -6.24 10.78
C ARG A 115 -7.68 -7.08 11.34
N PRO A 116 -7.50 -7.88 12.43
CA PRO A 116 -8.55 -8.75 12.94
C PRO A 116 -9.85 -8.05 13.33
N ALA A 117 -9.79 -6.83 13.87
CA ALA A 117 -11.01 -6.09 14.26
C ALA A 117 -11.87 -5.68 13.05
N ASP A 118 -11.26 -5.31 11.95
CA ASP A 118 -11.96 -5.01 10.69
C ASP A 118 -12.57 -6.29 10.08
N ILE A 119 -11.84 -7.41 10.10
CA ILE A 119 -12.36 -8.72 9.67
C ILE A 119 -13.55 -9.15 10.53
N ALA A 120 -13.48 -8.97 11.84
CA ALA A 120 -14.59 -9.27 12.76
C ALA A 120 -15.83 -8.39 12.47
N ALA A 121 -15.61 -7.17 11.97
CA ALA A 121 -16.68 -6.30 11.48
C ALA A 121 -17.22 -6.73 10.09
N GLY A 122 -16.70 -7.80 9.48
CA GLY A 122 -17.08 -8.32 8.17
C GLY A 122 -16.28 -7.72 7.01
N GLY A 123 -15.25 -6.93 7.30
CA GLY A 123 -14.36 -6.33 6.30
C GLY A 123 -13.25 -7.27 5.80
N GLU A 124 -12.56 -6.83 4.78
CA GLU A 124 -11.42 -7.55 4.20
C GLU A 124 -10.15 -7.51 5.10
N GLY A 125 -10.09 -6.63 6.13
CA GLY A 125 -8.89 -6.40 6.93
C GLY A 125 -7.80 -5.58 6.22
N ALA A 126 -8.08 -5.14 5.00
CA ALA A 126 -7.27 -4.29 4.14
C ALA A 126 -8.17 -3.59 3.12
N PRO A 127 -7.76 -2.43 2.57
CA PRO A 127 -6.61 -1.61 2.95
C PRO A 127 -6.85 -0.80 4.24
N LEU A 128 -5.79 -0.52 5.01
CA LEU A 128 -5.84 0.35 6.20
C LEU A 128 -5.30 1.77 5.94
N VAL A 129 -4.51 1.93 4.88
CA VAL A 129 -3.91 3.22 4.46
C VAL A 129 -4.93 4.31 4.13
N PRO A 130 -6.16 4.02 3.63
CA PRO A 130 -7.16 5.05 3.33
C PRO A 130 -7.52 5.95 4.52
N PHE A 131 -7.39 5.46 5.75
CA PHE A 131 -7.52 6.30 6.95
C PHE A 131 -6.46 7.42 7.00
N VAL A 132 -5.22 7.09 6.63
CA VAL A 132 -4.11 8.04 6.59
C VAL A 132 -4.30 9.04 5.46
N ASP A 133 -4.68 8.56 4.28
CA ASP A 133 -4.98 9.43 3.15
C ASP A 133 -6.04 10.47 3.53
N TYR A 134 -7.11 10.03 4.19
CA TYR A 134 -8.13 10.92 4.71
C TYR A 134 -7.57 11.93 5.72
N ARG A 135 -6.74 11.50 6.65
CA ARG A 135 -6.17 12.37 7.69
C ARG A 135 -5.27 13.46 7.13
N TYR A 136 -4.44 13.13 6.14
CA TYR A 136 -3.49 14.07 5.52
C TYR A 136 -4.11 14.91 4.41
N PHE A 137 -5.02 14.34 3.63
CA PHE A 137 -5.44 14.96 2.39
C PHE A 137 -6.86 15.51 2.39
N ARG A 138 -7.66 15.29 3.45
CA ARG A 138 -9.00 15.88 3.53
C ARG A 138 -8.95 17.41 3.40
N HIS A 139 -9.91 17.97 2.68
CA HIS A 139 -10.01 19.40 2.51
C HIS A 139 -11.48 19.85 2.45
N ALA A 140 -11.81 21.02 3.06
CA ALA A 140 -13.21 21.47 3.17
C ALA A 140 -13.88 21.76 1.82
N LYS A 141 -13.10 22.25 0.82
CA LYS A 141 -13.63 22.74 -0.45
C LYS A 141 -13.07 22.02 -1.70
N ARG A 142 -12.17 21.06 -1.54
CA ARG A 142 -11.49 20.39 -2.66
C ARG A 142 -11.66 18.87 -2.54
N THR A 143 -12.19 18.26 -3.59
CA THR A 143 -12.15 16.80 -3.72
C THR A 143 -10.74 16.39 -4.12
N ARG A 144 -10.15 15.47 -3.39
CA ARG A 144 -8.80 14.96 -3.59
C ARG A 144 -8.80 13.46 -3.80
N VAL A 145 -7.85 13.00 -4.60
CA VAL A 145 -7.58 11.57 -4.79
C VAL A 145 -6.14 11.31 -4.36
N ALA A 146 -5.96 10.48 -3.34
CA ALA A 146 -4.66 9.89 -3.08
C ALA A 146 -4.49 8.71 -4.04
N LEU A 147 -3.43 8.73 -4.83
CA LEU A 147 -3.08 7.68 -5.79
C LEU A 147 -1.74 7.06 -5.38
N ASN A 148 -1.74 5.77 -5.14
CA ASN A 148 -0.49 5.02 -4.95
C ASN A 148 -0.21 4.15 -6.17
N ILE A 149 0.97 4.33 -6.79
CA ILE A 149 1.42 3.54 -7.94
C ILE A 149 2.58 2.65 -7.48
N GLY A 150 2.21 1.54 -6.83
CA GLY A 150 3.09 0.44 -6.48
C GLY A 150 3.09 -0.64 -7.56
N GLY A 151 3.24 -1.91 -7.20
CA GLY A 151 3.04 -3.04 -8.13
C GLY A 151 1.62 -3.05 -8.71
N ILE A 152 0.63 -2.85 -7.85
CA ILE A 152 -0.77 -2.53 -8.18
C ILE A 152 -0.98 -1.04 -7.94
N ALA A 153 -1.82 -0.40 -8.76
CA ALA A 153 -2.26 0.96 -8.55
C ALA A 153 -3.57 0.99 -7.76
N ASN A 154 -3.62 1.85 -6.74
CA ASN A 154 -4.82 2.04 -5.92
C ASN A 154 -5.10 3.51 -5.66
N ILE A 155 -6.38 3.83 -5.44
CA ILE A 155 -6.84 5.18 -5.16
C ILE A 155 -7.66 5.23 -3.87
N THR A 156 -7.55 6.38 -3.18
CA THR A 156 -8.46 6.80 -2.11
C THR A 156 -9.11 8.11 -2.54
N ILE A 157 -10.41 8.10 -2.78
CA ILE A 157 -11.20 9.27 -3.15
C ILE A 157 -11.73 9.93 -1.89
N ILE A 158 -11.42 11.21 -1.71
CA ILE A 158 -11.79 12.01 -0.53
C ILE A 158 -12.59 13.22 -1.01
N PRO A 159 -13.92 13.17 -0.99
CA PRO A 159 -14.75 14.28 -1.41
C PRO A 159 -14.51 15.54 -0.56
N ALA A 160 -14.82 16.70 -1.12
CA ALA A 160 -14.73 17.98 -0.40
C ALA A 160 -15.65 17.94 0.85
N GLY A 161 -15.09 18.27 2.02
CA GLY A 161 -15.83 18.27 3.29
C GLY A 161 -16.24 16.89 3.82
N ALA A 162 -15.79 15.80 3.18
CA ALA A 162 -16.19 14.43 3.52
C ALA A 162 -15.88 14.06 4.97
N LYS A 163 -16.77 13.27 5.58
CA LYS A 163 -16.48 12.46 6.75
C LYS A 163 -15.79 11.16 6.33
N LEU A 164 -15.25 10.42 7.29
CA LEU A 164 -14.49 9.20 7.03
C LEU A 164 -15.32 8.10 6.32
N ASP A 165 -16.60 8.01 6.63
CA ASP A 165 -17.55 7.05 6.03
C ASP A 165 -17.90 7.34 4.56
N GLN A 166 -17.54 8.53 4.06
CA GLN A 166 -17.74 8.95 2.68
C GLN A 166 -16.47 8.78 1.81
N VAL A 167 -15.39 8.30 2.41
CA VAL A 167 -14.14 7.99 1.69
C VAL A 167 -14.30 6.69 0.95
N LEU A 168 -13.86 6.63 -0.31
CA LEU A 168 -13.90 5.43 -1.12
C LEU A 168 -12.48 5.03 -1.50
N ALA A 169 -12.13 3.75 -1.35
CA ALA A 169 -10.82 3.26 -1.78
C ALA A 169 -10.94 1.94 -2.55
N MET A 170 -10.06 1.76 -3.54
CA MET A 170 -10.04 0.58 -4.39
C MET A 170 -8.75 0.46 -5.18
N ASP A 171 -8.44 -0.75 -5.61
CA ASP A 171 -7.44 -0.98 -6.64
C ASP A 171 -8.02 -0.63 -8.02
N THR A 172 -7.20 0.03 -8.85
CA THR A 172 -7.61 0.45 -10.20
C THR A 172 -7.16 -0.52 -11.28
N GLY A 173 -6.08 -1.24 -11.03
CA GLY A 173 -5.47 -2.16 -11.99
C GLY A 173 -3.97 -2.29 -11.78
N PRO A 174 -3.21 -2.73 -12.81
CA PRO A 174 -1.77 -2.85 -12.68
C PRO A 174 -1.14 -1.49 -12.46
N GLY A 175 -0.16 -1.44 -11.55
CA GLY A 175 0.76 -0.32 -11.40
C GLY A 175 2.06 -0.61 -12.16
N ASN A 176 3.17 -0.72 -11.43
CA ASN A 176 4.48 -1.00 -12.01
C ASN A 176 4.69 -2.48 -12.35
N MET A 177 3.96 -3.41 -11.74
CA MET A 177 4.23 -4.86 -11.79
C MET A 177 4.40 -5.39 -13.21
N VAL A 178 3.51 -5.02 -14.13
CA VAL A 178 3.58 -5.48 -15.53
C VAL A 178 4.75 -4.83 -16.24
N MET A 179 4.96 -3.52 -16.06
CA MET A 179 6.09 -2.79 -16.64
C MET A 179 7.44 -3.34 -16.15
N ASP A 180 7.57 -3.62 -14.86
CA ASP A 180 8.77 -4.17 -14.23
C ASP A 180 9.09 -5.55 -14.78
N SER A 181 8.08 -6.41 -14.91
CA SER A 181 8.24 -7.75 -15.48
C SER A 181 8.65 -7.71 -16.96
N LEU A 182 8.06 -6.81 -17.76
CA LEU A 182 8.45 -6.60 -19.15
C LEU A 182 9.88 -6.06 -19.27
N ALA A 183 10.29 -5.13 -18.42
CA ALA A 183 11.64 -4.57 -18.40
C ALA A 183 12.69 -5.64 -18.02
N ALA A 184 12.38 -6.47 -17.02
CA ALA A 184 13.22 -7.60 -16.64
C ALA A 184 13.36 -8.59 -17.79
N HIS A 185 12.27 -8.96 -18.46
CA HIS A 185 12.28 -9.84 -19.64
C HIS A 185 13.11 -9.24 -20.77
N ALA A 186 12.89 -7.97 -21.13
CA ALA A 186 13.60 -7.25 -22.20
C ALA A 186 15.12 -7.22 -22.01
N THR A 187 15.57 -7.26 -20.77
CA THR A 187 17.00 -7.11 -20.42
C THR A 187 17.67 -8.39 -19.91
N GLY A 188 16.97 -9.54 -19.98
CA GLY A 188 17.47 -10.79 -19.43
C GLY A 188 17.76 -10.71 -17.93
N GLY A 189 16.92 -9.99 -17.18
CA GLY A 189 17.02 -9.82 -15.73
C GLY A 189 18.03 -8.76 -15.26
N ARG A 190 18.70 -8.03 -16.18
CA ARG A 190 19.66 -6.96 -15.83
C ARG A 190 18.98 -5.73 -15.19
N LEU A 191 17.78 -5.42 -15.62
CA LEU A 191 16.95 -4.37 -15.03
C LEU A 191 15.75 -5.02 -14.34
N SER A 192 15.43 -4.57 -13.14
CA SER A 192 14.24 -4.98 -12.40
C SER A 192 13.02 -4.07 -12.69
N PHE A 193 13.22 -2.94 -13.36
CA PHE A 193 12.16 -1.99 -13.76
C PHE A 193 12.62 -1.10 -14.91
N ASP A 194 11.66 -0.48 -15.62
CA ASP A 194 11.94 0.49 -16.70
C ASP A 194 12.33 1.85 -16.11
N ARG A 195 13.65 2.06 -15.95
CA ARG A 195 14.18 3.31 -15.35
C ARG A 195 13.72 4.53 -16.16
N ASN A 196 13.02 5.44 -15.51
CA ASN A 196 12.48 6.67 -16.09
C ASN A 196 11.53 6.45 -17.29
N GLY A 197 10.99 5.24 -17.48
CA GLY A 197 10.16 4.91 -18.63
C GLY A 197 10.92 4.91 -19.96
N ALA A 198 12.24 4.68 -19.93
CA ALA A 198 13.10 4.84 -21.08
C ALA A 198 12.85 3.78 -22.18
N LEU A 199 12.50 2.56 -21.79
CA LEU A 199 12.11 1.50 -22.73
C LEU A 199 10.72 1.80 -23.32
N ALA A 200 9.75 2.10 -22.49
CA ALA A 200 8.40 2.47 -22.90
C ALA A 200 8.38 3.72 -23.82
N ALA A 201 9.34 4.63 -23.64
CA ALA A 201 9.42 5.85 -24.46
C ALA A 201 9.82 5.57 -25.91
N ARG A 202 10.49 4.44 -26.19
CA ARG A 202 10.90 4.01 -27.54
C ARG A 202 9.78 3.29 -28.29
N GLY A 203 8.80 2.77 -27.57
CA GLY A 203 7.69 2.01 -28.14
C GLY A 203 6.46 2.88 -28.45
N HIS A 204 5.55 2.27 -29.19
CA HIS A 204 4.26 2.82 -29.55
C HIS A 204 3.14 2.04 -28.88
N VAL A 205 2.12 2.74 -28.39
CA VAL A 205 0.93 2.09 -27.80
C VAL A 205 0.18 1.31 -28.87
N ASN A 206 0.09 0.00 -28.72
CA ASN A 206 -0.76 -0.83 -29.56
C ASN A 206 -2.22 -0.68 -29.13
N ARG A 207 -2.99 0.09 -29.87
CA ARG A 207 -4.39 0.40 -29.57
C ARG A 207 -5.26 -0.84 -29.48
N LYS A 208 -5.11 -1.79 -30.41
CA LYS A 208 -5.89 -3.03 -30.44
C LYS A 208 -5.68 -3.85 -29.15
N LEU A 209 -4.43 -4.02 -28.75
CA LEU A 209 -4.08 -4.72 -27.51
C LEU A 209 -4.60 -3.96 -26.28
N LEU A 210 -4.41 -2.65 -26.23
CA LEU A 210 -4.92 -1.82 -25.12
C LEU A 210 -6.44 -1.96 -24.96
N ASP A 211 -7.20 -1.86 -26.05
CA ASP A 211 -8.65 -1.98 -26.05
C ASP A 211 -9.10 -3.39 -25.61
N GLU A 212 -8.35 -4.42 -26.00
CA GLU A 212 -8.58 -5.79 -25.52
C GLU A 212 -8.36 -5.91 -24.01
N LEU A 213 -7.23 -5.41 -23.51
CA LEU A 213 -6.89 -5.46 -22.09
C LEU A 213 -7.90 -4.69 -21.23
N LEU A 214 -8.38 -3.54 -21.70
CA LEU A 214 -9.39 -2.72 -21.00
C LEU A 214 -10.77 -3.37 -20.90
N ARG A 215 -11.03 -4.48 -21.63
CA ARG A 215 -12.26 -5.27 -21.51
C ARG A 215 -12.30 -6.16 -20.27
N ASN A 216 -11.20 -6.26 -19.49
CA ASN A 216 -11.17 -7.07 -18.29
C ASN A 216 -12.30 -6.66 -17.34
N LYS A 217 -13.05 -7.67 -16.89
CA LYS A 217 -14.23 -7.49 -15.99
C LYS A 217 -13.85 -6.82 -14.66
N PHE A 218 -12.60 -6.95 -14.20
CA PHE A 218 -12.11 -6.31 -12.99
C PHE A 218 -12.34 -4.80 -13.01
N TYR A 219 -12.07 -4.12 -14.12
CA TYR A 219 -12.20 -2.67 -14.22
C TYR A 219 -13.66 -2.19 -14.09
N ARG A 220 -14.62 -3.06 -14.40
CA ARG A 220 -16.06 -2.76 -14.32
C ARG A 220 -16.68 -3.06 -12.96
N LYS A 221 -16.00 -3.79 -12.07
CA LYS A 221 -16.48 -4.08 -10.72
C LYS A 221 -16.61 -2.80 -9.91
N ASP A 222 -17.63 -2.73 -9.09
CA ASP A 222 -17.79 -1.67 -8.10
C ASP A 222 -16.90 -1.94 -6.87
N PRO A 223 -16.47 -0.88 -6.15
CA PRO A 223 -15.72 -1.06 -4.91
C PRO A 223 -16.63 -1.61 -3.77
N PRO A 224 -16.03 -2.30 -2.80
CA PRO A 224 -14.60 -2.56 -2.67
C PRO A 224 -14.09 -3.61 -3.66
N LYS A 225 -12.93 -3.38 -4.27
CA LYS A 225 -12.28 -4.35 -5.16
C LYS A 225 -10.77 -4.29 -4.99
N SER A 226 -10.14 -5.46 -4.99
CA SER A 226 -8.70 -5.64 -4.88
C SER A 226 -8.17 -6.48 -6.03
N ALA A 227 -6.93 -6.25 -6.41
CA ALA A 227 -6.20 -6.98 -7.43
C ALA A 227 -4.78 -7.31 -6.93
N GLY A 228 -4.18 -8.35 -7.49
CA GLY A 228 -2.87 -8.79 -7.09
C GLY A 228 -2.11 -9.52 -8.21
N ARG A 229 -1.18 -10.39 -7.78
CA ARG A 229 -0.38 -11.20 -8.69
C ARG A 229 -1.21 -12.25 -9.43
N GLU A 230 -2.34 -12.64 -8.90
CA GLU A 230 -3.30 -13.53 -9.52
C GLU A 230 -3.91 -12.94 -10.80
N GLU A 231 -4.06 -11.61 -10.86
CA GLU A 231 -4.61 -10.92 -12.03
C GLU A 231 -3.52 -10.50 -13.04
N TYR A 232 -2.34 -10.06 -12.54
CA TYR A 232 -1.30 -9.43 -13.37
C TYR A 232 0.07 -10.12 -13.28
N GLY A 233 0.10 -11.38 -12.82
CA GLY A 233 1.33 -12.16 -12.67
C GLY A 233 1.77 -12.88 -13.95
N ALA A 234 2.28 -14.12 -13.79
CA ALA A 234 2.94 -14.87 -14.85
C ALA A 234 2.04 -15.14 -16.07
N GLU A 235 0.77 -15.51 -15.86
CA GLU A 235 -0.17 -15.78 -16.96
C GLU A 235 -0.46 -14.52 -17.78
N PHE A 236 -0.65 -13.37 -17.09
CA PHE A 236 -0.84 -12.10 -17.78
C PHE A 236 0.38 -11.72 -18.60
N MET A 237 1.59 -11.89 -18.04
CA MET A 237 2.84 -11.67 -18.74
C MET A 237 2.98 -12.57 -19.97
N GLN A 238 2.71 -13.88 -19.84
CA GLN A 238 2.79 -14.81 -20.95
C GLN A 238 1.86 -14.41 -22.10
N ARG A 239 0.62 -14.00 -21.77
CA ARG A 239 -0.36 -13.51 -22.73
C ARG A 239 0.12 -12.28 -23.52
N LEU A 240 0.84 -11.35 -22.86
CA LEU A 240 1.45 -10.22 -23.54
C LEU A 240 2.57 -10.66 -24.49
N LEU A 241 3.45 -11.55 -24.05
CA LEU A 241 4.56 -12.06 -24.86
C LEU A 241 4.09 -12.86 -26.06
N ASP A 242 3.01 -13.63 -25.94
CA ASP A 242 2.40 -14.41 -27.03
C ASP A 242 1.87 -13.55 -28.18
N THR A 243 1.65 -12.24 -27.95
CA THR A 243 1.29 -11.30 -29.03
C THR A 243 2.42 -11.09 -30.04
N ARG A 244 3.68 -11.41 -29.67
CA ARG A 244 4.90 -11.21 -30.47
C ARG A 244 5.13 -9.76 -30.92
N LEU A 245 4.52 -8.80 -30.23
CA LEU A 245 4.80 -7.37 -30.45
C LEU A 245 6.21 -7.01 -29.93
N PRO A 246 6.84 -5.96 -30.49
CA PRO A 246 8.07 -5.42 -29.92
C PRO A 246 7.93 -5.14 -28.44
N ILE A 247 8.96 -5.47 -27.66
CA ILE A 247 8.90 -5.37 -26.20
C ILE A 247 8.69 -3.92 -25.73
N GLU A 248 9.24 -2.95 -26.46
CA GLU A 248 9.04 -1.53 -26.21
C GLU A 248 7.57 -1.12 -26.42
N ASP A 249 6.88 -1.70 -27.42
CA ASP A 249 5.47 -1.45 -27.67
C ASP A 249 4.60 -2.08 -26.57
N LEU A 250 4.99 -3.26 -26.07
CA LEU A 250 4.33 -3.87 -24.90
C LEU A 250 4.49 -2.99 -23.65
N LEU A 251 5.69 -2.45 -23.41
CA LEU A 251 5.95 -1.52 -22.29
C LEU A 251 5.16 -0.23 -22.44
N ALA A 252 5.11 0.36 -23.63
CA ALA A 252 4.30 1.55 -23.90
C ALA A 252 2.80 1.28 -23.68
N THR A 253 2.32 0.10 -24.13
CA THR A 253 0.92 -0.32 -23.97
C THR A 253 0.59 -0.61 -22.51
N ALA A 254 1.47 -1.26 -21.75
CA ALA A 254 1.30 -1.48 -20.31
C ALA A 254 1.25 -0.18 -19.52
N THR A 255 2.12 0.80 -19.87
CA THR A 255 2.09 2.14 -19.27
C THR A 255 0.75 2.83 -19.55
N ALA A 256 0.25 2.74 -20.78
CA ALA A 256 -1.04 3.29 -21.17
C ALA A 256 -2.20 2.57 -20.46
N LEU A 257 -2.13 1.26 -20.26
CA LEU A 257 -3.13 0.50 -19.49
C LEU A 257 -3.21 1.01 -18.07
N THR A 258 -2.08 1.13 -17.37
CA THR A 258 -2.03 1.66 -16.00
C THR A 258 -2.67 3.04 -15.90
N THR A 259 -2.29 3.96 -16.78
CA THR A 259 -2.85 5.33 -16.75
C THR A 259 -4.32 5.41 -17.11
N ALA A 260 -4.76 4.59 -18.08
CA ALA A 260 -6.16 4.53 -18.51
C ALA A 260 -7.06 3.97 -17.40
N THR A 261 -6.65 2.89 -16.72
CA THR A 261 -7.44 2.28 -15.64
C THR A 261 -7.54 3.19 -14.42
N ILE A 262 -6.47 3.93 -14.07
CA ILE A 262 -6.50 4.94 -13.03
C ILE A 262 -7.48 6.07 -13.39
N ALA A 263 -7.37 6.61 -14.60
CA ALA A 263 -8.23 7.72 -15.04
C ALA A 263 -9.71 7.32 -15.13
N ASP A 264 -9.99 6.10 -15.62
CA ASP A 264 -11.36 5.56 -15.69
C ASP A 264 -11.95 5.41 -14.28
N ALA A 265 -11.22 4.82 -13.34
CA ALA A 265 -11.67 4.67 -11.96
C ALA A 265 -11.96 6.03 -11.29
N ILE A 266 -11.10 7.03 -11.50
CA ILE A 266 -11.32 8.39 -10.97
C ILE A 266 -12.59 9.00 -11.57
N ARG A 267 -12.76 8.95 -12.89
CA ARG A 267 -13.95 9.51 -13.56
C ARG A 267 -15.24 8.84 -13.16
N ARG A 268 -15.19 7.53 -12.98
CA ARG A 268 -16.37 6.73 -12.66
C ARG A 268 -16.83 6.87 -11.22
N PHE A 269 -15.91 6.96 -10.29
CA PHE A 269 -16.23 6.86 -8.86
C PHE A 269 -16.09 8.16 -8.08
N ALA A 270 -15.42 9.19 -8.62
CA ALA A 270 -15.40 10.49 -7.95
C ALA A 270 -16.80 11.16 -8.07
N PRO A 271 -17.42 11.53 -6.93
CA PRO A 271 -18.79 12.08 -6.95
C PRO A 271 -18.85 13.50 -7.51
N THR A 272 -17.72 14.18 -7.61
CA THR A 272 -17.57 15.55 -8.08
C THR A 272 -16.25 15.71 -8.83
N ARG A 273 -16.03 16.89 -9.45
CA ARG A 273 -14.74 17.23 -10.04
C ARG A 273 -13.61 17.01 -9.05
N VAL A 274 -12.59 16.27 -9.47
CA VAL A 274 -11.34 16.08 -8.69
C VAL A 274 -10.45 17.30 -8.90
N HIS A 275 -10.07 17.93 -7.80
CA HIS A 275 -9.22 19.13 -7.82
C HIS A 275 -7.74 18.77 -7.78
N ASP A 276 -7.37 17.82 -6.93
CA ASP A 276 -5.99 17.41 -6.73
C ASP A 276 -5.88 15.87 -6.74
N ILE A 277 -4.87 15.37 -7.46
CA ILE A 277 -4.45 13.98 -7.45
C ILE A 277 -3.07 13.94 -6.78
N ILE A 278 -3.01 13.34 -5.61
CA ILE A 278 -1.80 13.31 -4.77
C ILE A 278 -1.16 11.93 -4.94
N VAL A 279 -0.04 11.90 -5.66
CA VAL A 279 0.57 10.66 -6.12
C VAL A 279 1.71 10.23 -5.20
N SER A 280 1.75 8.93 -4.88
CA SER A 280 2.80 8.25 -4.13
C SER A 280 3.24 6.95 -4.83
N GLY A 281 4.26 6.29 -4.28
CA GLY A 281 4.78 5.04 -4.79
C GLY A 281 5.82 5.19 -5.91
N GLY A 282 6.43 4.07 -6.28
CA GLY A 282 7.55 4.02 -7.24
C GLY A 282 7.21 4.56 -8.63
N GLY A 283 5.93 4.48 -9.04
CA GLY A 283 5.45 5.00 -10.33
C GLY A 283 5.65 6.50 -10.51
N THR A 284 5.76 7.28 -9.43
CA THR A 284 6.07 8.72 -9.48
C THR A 284 7.43 9.04 -10.10
N ARG A 285 8.33 8.05 -10.15
CA ARG A 285 9.66 8.16 -10.76
C ARG A 285 9.66 7.88 -12.26
N ASN A 286 8.51 7.53 -12.85
CA ASN A 286 8.37 7.28 -14.28
C ASN A 286 7.71 8.50 -14.96
N PRO A 287 8.49 9.39 -15.62
CA PRO A 287 7.96 10.61 -16.26
C PRO A 287 7.00 10.31 -17.42
N LYS A 288 7.17 9.19 -18.12
CA LYS A 288 6.25 8.77 -19.19
C LYS A 288 4.86 8.49 -18.64
N LEU A 289 4.80 7.72 -17.54
CA LEU A 289 3.54 7.41 -16.85
C LEU A 289 2.90 8.67 -16.29
N MET A 290 3.67 9.52 -15.61
CA MET A 290 3.14 10.77 -15.03
C MET A 290 2.63 11.75 -16.08
N GLY A 291 3.34 11.87 -17.22
CA GLY A 291 2.88 12.68 -18.34
C GLY A 291 1.59 12.19 -19.00
N GLN A 292 1.45 10.88 -19.16
CA GLN A 292 0.21 10.27 -19.65
C GLN A 292 -0.95 10.46 -18.66
N LEU A 293 -0.69 10.31 -17.36
CA LEU A 293 -1.71 10.53 -16.33
C LEU A 293 -2.24 11.99 -16.38
N ALA A 294 -1.33 12.96 -16.52
CA ALA A 294 -1.69 14.36 -16.65
C ALA A 294 -2.53 14.62 -17.92
N ALA A 295 -2.17 13.98 -19.03
CA ALA A 295 -2.93 14.10 -20.28
C ALA A 295 -4.34 13.47 -20.18
N PHE A 296 -4.49 12.40 -19.42
CA PHE A 296 -5.80 11.78 -19.18
C PHE A 296 -6.68 12.58 -18.21
N LEU A 297 -6.10 13.37 -17.29
CA LEU A 297 -6.81 14.08 -16.22
C LEU A 297 -6.44 15.58 -16.23
N PRO A 298 -6.69 16.30 -17.36
CA PRO A 298 -6.21 17.67 -17.57
C PRO A 298 -6.85 18.68 -16.59
N ASP A 299 -8.02 18.37 -16.05
CA ASP A 299 -8.76 19.26 -15.14
C ASP A 299 -8.34 19.13 -13.67
N SER A 300 -7.39 18.25 -13.37
CA SER A 300 -6.90 17.96 -12.02
C SER A 300 -5.44 18.39 -11.85
N GLY A 301 -5.13 19.04 -10.74
CA GLY A 301 -3.73 19.25 -10.34
C GLY A 301 -3.09 17.93 -9.91
N ILE A 302 -1.92 17.60 -10.45
CA ILE A 302 -1.16 16.41 -10.02
C ILE A 302 0.04 16.88 -9.20
N ALA A 303 0.15 16.39 -7.97
CA ALA A 303 1.22 16.69 -7.03
C ALA A 303 1.73 15.40 -6.36
N LYS A 304 2.92 15.44 -5.81
CA LYS A 304 3.46 14.33 -5.02
C LYS A 304 2.98 14.40 -3.58
N SER A 305 2.89 13.27 -2.90
CA SER A 305 2.53 13.22 -1.47
C SER A 305 3.53 13.98 -0.59
N THR A 306 4.78 14.08 -1.00
CA THR A 306 5.82 14.89 -0.34
C THR A 306 5.50 16.38 -0.30
N ASP A 307 4.78 16.90 -1.30
CA ASP A 307 4.36 18.31 -1.36
C ASP A 307 3.28 18.62 -0.30
N TYR A 308 2.69 17.58 0.26
CA TYR A 308 1.71 17.61 1.36
C TYR A 308 2.29 17.14 2.71
N GLY A 309 3.62 17.03 2.80
CA GLY A 309 4.32 16.61 4.02
C GLY A 309 4.27 15.11 4.32
N LEU A 310 3.85 14.29 3.35
CA LEU A 310 3.80 12.83 3.49
C LEU A 310 4.78 12.17 2.53
N ASP A 311 5.89 11.69 3.08
CA ASP A 311 6.88 10.90 2.34
C ASP A 311 6.24 9.58 1.88
N ALA A 312 6.39 9.26 0.59
CA ALA A 312 5.82 8.06 -0.01
C ALA A 312 6.38 6.76 0.59
N ASP A 313 7.68 6.75 0.88
CA ASP A 313 8.38 5.58 1.43
C ASP A 313 8.03 5.40 2.93
N ALA A 314 7.76 6.48 3.66
CA ALA A 314 7.37 6.47 5.07
C ALA A 314 5.86 6.24 5.30
N LYS A 315 5.03 6.37 4.27
CA LYS A 315 3.55 6.44 4.37
C LYS A 315 2.94 5.29 5.15
N GLU A 316 3.35 4.06 4.88
CA GLU A 316 2.80 2.88 5.56
C GLU A 316 3.21 2.83 7.05
N ALA A 317 4.47 3.14 7.36
CA ALA A 317 4.90 3.22 8.75
C ALA A 317 4.19 4.36 9.51
N ILE A 318 4.01 5.52 8.88
CA ILE A 318 3.20 6.62 9.42
C ILE A 318 1.76 6.16 9.68
N ALA A 319 1.21 5.32 8.80
CA ALA A 319 -0.13 4.77 8.97
C ALA A 319 -0.28 4.05 10.31
N PHE A 320 0.67 3.18 10.65
CA PHE A 320 0.59 2.41 11.89
C PHE A 320 0.85 3.26 13.14
N ALA A 321 1.60 4.35 13.05
CA ALA A 321 1.68 5.34 14.14
C ALA A 321 0.31 6.02 14.37
N LEU A 322 -0.38 6.44 13.31
CA LEU A 322 -1.71 7.06 13.40
C LEU A 322 -2.76 6.08 13.91
N LEU A 323 -2.80 4.87 13.36
CA LEU A 323 -3.76 3.84 13.79
C LEU A 323 -3.57 3.48 15.27
N ALA A 324 -2.32 3.35 15.73
CA ALA A 324 -2.02 3.10 17.13
C ALA A 324 -2.48 4.25 18.04
N HIS A 325 -2.29 5.48 17.63
CA HIS A 325 -2.79 6.65 18.38
C HIS A 325 -4.31 6.66 18.48
N GLU A 326 -5.03 6.31 17.41
CA GLU A 326 -6.50 6.22 17.46
C GLU A 326 -6.95 5.06 18.37
N THR A 327 -6.28 3.91 18.29
CA THR A 327 -6.55 2.77 19.19
C THR A 327 -6.32 3.13 20.65
N TRP A 328 -5.22 3.81 20.97
CA TRP A 328 -4.91 4.29 22.31
C TRP A 328 -6.01 5.23 22.82
N ARG A 329 -6.61 6.02 21.93
CA ARG A 329 -7.72 6.91 22.20
C ARG A 329 -9.10 6.23 22.13
N ARG A 330 -9.15 4.93 21.87
CA ARG A 330 -10.40 4.14 21.71
C ARG A 330 -11.29 4.70 20.60
N ARG A 331 -10.69 5.18 19.50
CA ARG A 331 -11.42 5.72 18.35
C ARG A 331 -11.37 4.75 17.18
N PRO A 332 -12.50 4.57 16.45
CA PRO A 332 -12.50 3.79 15.21
C PRO A 332 -11.54 4.37 14.18
N SER A 333 -10.87 3.48 13.46
CA SER A 333 -9.87 3.87 12.44
C SER A 333 -9.84 2.99 11.19
N ASN A 334 -10.76 2.03 11.06
CA ASN A 334 -11.00 1.42 9.75
C ASN A 334 -11.83 2.34 8.86
N VAL A 335 -11.86 2.06 7.56
CA VAL A 335 -12.68 2.75 6.56
C VAL A 335 -13.65 1.72 5.96
N PRO A 336 -14.88 1.59 6.50
CA PRO A 336 -15.84 0.56 6.08
C PRO A 336 -16.10 0.54 4.57
N SER A 337 -16.20 1.71 3.93
CA SER A 337 -16.36 1.84 2.48
C SER A 337 -15.19 1.31 1.66
N ALA A 338 -13.99 1.21 2.26
CA ALA A 338 -12.80 0.67 1.63
C ALA A 338 -12.62 -0.83 1.89
N THR A 339 -12.96 -1.29 3.11
CA THR A 339 -12.74 -2.69 3.51
C THR A 339 -13.99 -3.56 3.37
N GLY A 340 -15.18 -2.95 3.19
CA GLY A 340 -16.45 -3.64 3.20
C GLY A 340 -16.94 -4.04 4.59
N ALA A 341 -16.32 -3.53 5.66
CA ALA A 341 -16.78 -3.74 7.04
C ALA A 341 -18.18 -3.14 7.26
N ARG A 342 -18.99 -3.78 8.10
CA ARG A 342 -20.37 -3.34 8.39
C ARG A 342 -20.44 -2.10 9.27
N TYR A 343 -19.38 -1.82 10.04
CA TYR A 343 -19.31 -0.69 10.98
C TYR A 343 -17.87 -0.25 11.22
N ALA A 344 -17.73 0.97 11.74
CA ALA A 344 -16.47 1.52 12.17
C ALA A 344 -15.97 0.83 13.44
N ALA A 345 -14.72 0.33 13.45
CA ALA A 345 -14.12 -0.44 14.51
C ALA A 345 -12.84 0.22 15.04
N VAL A 346 -12.61 0.08 16.35
CA VAL A 346 -11.30 0.36 16.94
C VAL A 346 -10.37 -0.79 16.56
N LEU A 347 -9.27 -0.47 15.88
CA LEU A 347 -8.34 -1.47 15.37
C LEU A 347 -7.24 -1.78 16.39
N GLY A 348 -6.76 -3.01 16.38
CA GLY A 348 -5.57 -3.41 17.14
C GLY A 348 -5.83 -3.85 18.57
N LYS A 349 -4.77 -4.36 19.18
CA LYS A 349 -4.67 -4.80 20.58
C LYS A 349 -3.54 -4.03 21.25
N ILE A 350 -3.71 -3.71 22.55
CA ILE A 350 -2.70 -2.99 23.33
C ILE A 350 -1.93 -4.00 24.18
N CYS A 351 -0.62 -4.06 23.98
CA CYS A 351 0.32 -4.78 24.82
C CYS A 351 1.05 -3.78 25.73
N LEU A 352 1.02 -4.01 27.04
CA LEU A 352 1.64 -3.12 28.02
C LEU A 352 3.07 -3.59 28.33
N PRO A 353 4.01 -2.66 28.59
CA PRO A 353 5.34 -3.03 29.11
C PRO A 353 5.24 -3.58 30.53
N PRO A 354 6.25 -4.31 31.01
CA PRO A 354 6.35 -4.65 32.42
C PRO A 354 6.40 -3.39 33.29
N ARG A 355 5.89 -3.53 34.53
CA ARG A 355 5.89 -2.45 35.53
C ARG A 355 7.30 -2.19 36.07
#